data_3a64ed95284bb74508041ff8f2eb8e13
#
_entry.id   3a64ed95284bb74508041ff8f2eb8e13
#
_cell.length_a   1.000
_cell.length_b   1.000
_cell.length_c   1.000
_cell.angle_alpha   90.00
_cell.angle_beta   90.00
_cell.angle_gamma   90.00
#
_symmetry.space_group_name_H-M   'P 1'
#
loop_
_entity.id
_entity.type
_entity.pdbx_description
1 polymer ?
#
loop_
_entity_poly.entity_id
_entity_poly.type
_entity_poly.pdbx_seq_one_letter_code
_entity_poly.pdbx_strand_id
1 'polypeptide(L)'
;MPPLTYTLLDCITDALIEIGITGPGDPVDPDTVQWAFRKANYLIDTWQALERYVYSYAYTLYTLVPALSPHTIGPANLIPAPTFSTGDQPRPVRLESCALILNPSGTLVDIPMNIRDHDWWAAQQVKEIQTNIPTDVYYDPTSPLGSLYFWPVPNAQMQVRLQTWQTVQQFQAINDPIGGPAGPGSWPQGYRNAFVLTLAELLCPGAQITPSQTLVAAGQQARAAVFGNNAKSPRMGTRDSGMPMAGRRTGTIGDFNWMTGGRPGGPPE
;
A
#
# COMPACT_ATOMS: atom_id res chain seq x y z
N MET A 1 16.50 28.54 -8.35
CA MET A 1 15.07 28.63 -7.97
C MET A 1 14.81 27.59 -6.91
N PRO A 2 14.21 27.91 -5.76
CA PRO A 2 13.74 26.88 -4.86
C PRO A 2 12.69 26.04 -5.60
N PRO A 3 12.61 24.74 -5.34
CA PRO A 3 11.56 23.91 -5.94
C PRO A 3 10.21 24.47 -5.53
N LEU A 4 9.32 24.66 -6.50
CA LEU A 4 7.95 25.08 -6.26
C LEU A 4 7.28 24.02 -5.39
N THR A 5 6.97 24.39 -4.15
CA THR A 5 6.21 23.52 -3.24
C THR A 5 4.76 23.59 -3.68
N TYR A 6 4.28 22.53 -4.28
CA TYR A 6 2.87 22.41 -4.71
C TYR A 6 2.03 22.05 -3.49
N THR A 7 0.96 22.80 -3.26
CA THR A 7 0.06 22.62 -2.11
C THR A 7 -1.24 21.96 -2.52
N LEU A 8 -2.03 21.51 -1.53
CA LEU A 8 -3.38 21.02 -1.80
C LEU A 8 -4.27 22.13 -2.39
N LEU A 9 -4.07 23.40 -1.96
CA LEU A 9 -4.78 24.53 -2.54
C LEU A 9 -4.54 24.67 -4.04
N ASP A 10 -3.29 24.47 -4.48
CA ASP A 10 -2.97 24.52 -5.91
C ASP A 10 -3.70 23.39 -6.66
N CYS A 11 -3.74 22.18 -6.12
CA CYS A 11 -4.49 21.07 -6.73
C CYS A 11 -5.99 21.32 -6.79
N ILE A 12 -6.57 21.92 -5.75
CA ILE A 12 -7.99 22.32 -5.73
C ILE A 12 -8.26 23.37 -6.78
N THR A 13 -7.40 24.39 -6.85
CA THR A 13 -7.51 25.46 -7.85
C THR A 13 -7.44 24.92 -9.27
N ASP A 14 -6.45 24.05 -9.55
CA ASP A 14 -6.33 23.37 -10.85
C ASP A 14 -7.58 22.56 -11.18
N ALA A 15 -8.12 21.80 -10.23
CA ALA A 15 -9.33 21.01 -10.42
C ALA A 15 -10.56 21.88 -10.71
N LEU A 16 -10.68 23.04 -10.06
CA LEU A 16 -11.77 24.01 -10.30
C LEU A 16 -11.64 24.70 -11.66
N ILE A 17 -10.41 24.93 -12.12
CA ILE A 17 -10.16 25.46 -13.48
C ILE A 17 -10.55 24.41 -14.53
N GLU A 18 -10.21 23.13 -14.34
CA GLU A 18 -10.53 22.06 -15.27
C GLU A 18 -12.05 21.88 -15.48
N ILE A 19 -12.86 22.19 -14.48
CA ILE A 19 -14.33 22.14 -14.58
C ILE A 19 -14.97 23.48 -14.95
N GLY A 20 -14.16 24.54 -15.08
CA GLY A 20 -14.61 25.86 -15.51
C GLY A 20 -15.36 26.68 -14.46
N ILE A 21 -15.20 26.40 -13.17
CA ILE A 21 -15.77 27.23 -12.08
C ILE A 21 -14.94 28.48 -11.88
N THR A 22 -13.63 28.40 -12.02
CA THR A 22 -12.69 29.50 -11.82
C THR A 22 -11.80 29.65 -13.03
N GLY A 23 -11.49 30.90 -13.42
CA GLY A 23 -10.52 31.18 -14.48
C GLY A 23 -9.07 31.10 -13.98
N PRO A 24 -8.08 30.87 -14.87
CA PRO A 24 -6.68 30.92 -14.49
C PRO A 24 -6.30 32.29 -13.91
N GLY A 25 -5.86 32.33 -12.66
CA GLY A 25 -5.48 33.56 -11.96
C GLY A 25 -6.59 34.25 -11.19
N ASP A 26 -7.82 33.76 -11.27
CA ASP A 26 -8.92 34.28 -10.46
C ASP A 26 -8.84 33.75 -9.01
N PRO A 27 -9.19 34.57 -8.02
CA PRO A 27 -9.26 34.11 -6.64
C PRO A 27 -10.43 33.12 -6.47
N VAL A 28 -10.16 32.01 -5.82
CA VAL A 28 -11.19 30.99 -5.51
C VAL A 28 -11.94 31.40 -4.26
N ASP A 29 -13.28 31.25 -4.28
CA ASP A 29 -14.12 31.49 -3.13
C ASP A 29 -13.76 30.54 -1.95
N PRO A 30 -13.56 31.06 -0.72
CA PRO A 30 -13.15 30.25 0.44
C PRO A 30 -14.13 29.10 0.77
N ASP A 31 -15.44 29.29 0.59
CA ASP A 31 -16.43 28.25 0.87
C ASP A 31 -16.33 27.10 -0.14
N THR A 32 -16.07 27.45 -1.40
CA THR A 32 -15.80 26.47 -2.47
C THR A 32 -14.53 25.70 -2.20
N VAL A 33 -13.47 26.35 -1.73
CA VAL A 33 -12.22 25.69 -1.34
C VAL A 33 -12.46 24.71 -0.18
N GLN A 34 -13.22 25.10 0.85
CA GLN A 34 -13.54 24.24 1.99
C GLN A 34 -14.38 23.02 1.57
N TRP A 35 -15.31 23.22 0.65
CA TRP A 35 -16.07 22.10 0.09
C TRP A 35 -15.17 21.15 -0.71
N ALA A 36 -14.30 21.67 -1.57
CA ALA A 36 -13.35 20.87 -2.35
C ALA A 36 -12.33 20.16 -1.46
N PHE A 37 -11.88 20.78 -0.37
CA PHE A 37 -11.02 20.16 0.65
C PHE A 37 -11.64 18.91 1.25
N ARG A 38 -12.92 18.96 1.65
CA ARG A 38 -13.64 17.77 2.13
C ARG A 38 -13.72 16.68 1.06
N LYS A 39 -13.97 17.05 -0.20
CA LYS A 39 -14.00 16.10 -1.32
C LYS A 39 -12.63 15.49 -1.61
N ALA A 40 -11.55 16.26 -1.47
CA ALA A 40 -10.19 15.78 -1.59
C ALA A 40 -9.88 14.68 -0.55
N ASN A 41 -10.28 14.87 0.71
CA ASN A 41 -10.12 13.87 1.76
C ASN A 41 -10.98 12.62 1.49
N TYR A 42 -12.21 12.75 1.01
CA TYR A 42 -13.03 11.59 0.60
C TYR A 42 -12.39 10.82 -0.56
N LEU A 43 -11.72 11.53 -1.48
CA LEU A 43 -10.99 10.87 -2.56
C LEU A 43 -9.82 10.05 -2.03
N ILE A 44 -9.05 10.59 -1.08
CA ILE A 44 -7.96 9.87 -0.42
C ILE A 44 -8.49 8.62 0.29
N ASP A 45 -9.58 8.72 1.04
CA ASP A 45 -10.21 7.57 1.71
C ASP A 45 -10.62 6.48 0.72
N THR A 46 -11.23 6.90 -0.40
CA THR A 46 -11.61 5.97 -1.47
C THR A 46 -10.40 5.29 -2.09
N TRP A 47 -9.32 6.02 -2.33
CA TRP A 47 -8.09 5.47 -2.88
C TRP A 47 -7.42 4.49 -1.93
N GLN A 48 -7.45 4.77 -0.63
CA GLN A 48 -6.96 3.85 0.40
C GLN A 48 -7.77 2.55 0.43
N ALA A 49 -9.11 2.65 0.39
CA ALA A 49 -9.98 1.49 0.41
C ALA A 49 -9.80 0.59 -0.82
N LEU A 50 -9.47 1.17 -1.97
CA LEU A 50 -9.24 0.43 -3.22
C LEU A 50 -7.89 -0.30 -3.25
N GLU A 51 -7.03 -0.11 -2.26
CA GLU A 51 -5.68 -0.73 -2.14
C GLU A 51 -4.81 -0.60 -3.42
N ARG A 52 -5.12 0.34 -4.31
CA ARG A 52 -4.54 0.35 -5.66
C ARG A 52 -3.74 1.61 -5.98
N TYR A 53 -3.97 2.68 -5.24
CA TYR A 53 -3.53 3.99 -5.71
C TYR A 53 -2.38 4.60 -4.92
N VAL A 54 -2.27 4.38 -3.64
CA VAL A 54 -1.27 5.11 -2.86
C VAL A 54 -0.67 4.22 -1.79
N TYR A 55 0.51 3.67 -2.06
CA TYR A 55 1.23 2.91 -1.07
C TYR A 55 2.65 3.39 -0.95
N SER A 56 3.04 3.72 0.24
CA SER A 56 4.44 3.71 0.60
C SER A 56 4.75 2.40 1.33
N TYR A 57 5.80 1.75 0.90
CA TYR A 57 6.39 0.66 1.65
C TYR A 57 7.26 1.25 2.73
N ALA A 58 6.96 0.94 3.98
CA ALA A 58 7.86 1.26 5.07
C ALA A 58 8.63 0.02 5.49
N TYR A 59 9.94 0.18 5.57
CA TYR A 59 10.85 -0.79 6.18
C TYR A 59 11.21 -0.27 7.57
N THR A 60 10.59 -0.83 8.59
CA THR A 60 10.79 -0.35 9.94
C THR A 60 11.29 -1.48 10.84
N LEU A 61 12.27 -1.12 11.69
CA LEU A 61 12.80 -2.00 12.71
C LEU A 61 12.04 -1.80 14.00
N TYR A 62 11.58 -2.90 14.59
CA TYR A 62 10.93 -2.91 15.89
C TYR A 62 11.62 -3.88 16.82
N THR A 63 11.47 -3.64 18.12
CA THR A 63 12.01 -4.53 19.16
C THR A 63 10.87 -5.34 19.75
N LEU A 64 10.97 -6.66 19.67
CA LEU A 64 10.03 -7.59 20.30
C LEU A 64 10.13 -7.50 21.83
N VAL A 65 8.99 -7.48 22.48
CA VAL A 65 8.92 -7.59 23.95
C VAL A 65 8.79 -9.07 24.30
N PRO A 66 9.69 -9.61 25.15
CA PRO A 66 9.65 -11.02 25.53
C PRO A 66 8.32 -11.42 26.16
N ALA A 67 7.83 -12.60 25.80
CA ALA A 67 6.60 -13.23 26.30
C ALA A 67 5.32 -12.42 26.05
N LEU A 68 5.37 -11.37 25.20
CA LEU A 68 4.19 -10.58 24.85
C LEU A 68 3.53 -11.14 23.58
N SER A 69 2.24 -11.39 23.65
CA SER A 69 1.39 -11.74 22.50
C SER A 69 -0.04 -11.28 22.78
N PRO A 70 -0.66 -10.48 21.90
CA PRO A 70 -0.10 -9.87 20.71
C PRO A 70 0.78 -8.64 20.96
N HIS A 71 1.62 -8.28 20.01
CA HIS A 71 2.18 -6.94 19.90
C HIS A 71 1.22 -6.06 19.14
N THR A 72 1.07 -4.80 19.55
CA THR A 72 0.19 -3.83 18.87
C THR A 72 1.01 -2.89 18.00
N ILE A 73 0.45 -2.49 16.84
CA ILE A 73 1.10 -1.56 15.90
C ILE A 73 0.15 -0.43 15.50
N GLY A 74 0.64 0.78 15.52
CA GLY A 74 -0.15 1.96 15.14
C GLY A 74 0.46 3.28 15.58
N PRO A 75 -0.31 4.39 15.47
CA PRO A 75 0.18 5.73 15.81
C PRO A 75 0.51 5.88 17.28
N ALA A 76 1.56 6.67 17.55
CA ALA A 76 2.10 6.87 18.89
C ALA A 76 1.15 7.60 19.86
N ASN A 77 0.22 8.38 19.32
CA ASN A 77 -0.68 9.25 20.07
C ASN A 77 -1.92 8.56 20.67
N LEU A 78 -2.06 7.26 20.43
CA LEU A 78 -3.19 6.48 20.98
C LEU A 78 -2.95 6.03 22.42
N ILE A 79 -4.03 5.84 23.15
CA ILE A 79 -4.03 5.29 24.51
C ILE A 79 -4.89 4.01 24.53
N PRO A 80 -4.32 2.84 24.89
CA PRO A 80 -2.92 2.60 25.26
C PRO A 80 -1.95 2.78 24.09
N ALA A 81 -0.72 3.18 24.39
CA ALA A 81 0.32 3.31 23.36
C ALA A 81 0.64 1.96 22.70
N PRO A 82 0.87 1.92 21.38
CA PRO A 82 1.21 0.69 20.69
C PRO A 82 2.61 0.19 21.09
N THR A 83 2.80 -1.12 21.06
CA THR A 83 4.13 -1.73 21.25
C THR A 83 5.09 -1.33 20.12
N PHE A 84 4.57 -1.27 18.90
CA PHE A 84 5.27 -0.83 17.69
C PHE A 84 4.66 0.47 17.19
N SER A 85 5.36 1.57 17.44
CA SER A 85 4.89 2.88 17.00
C SER A 85 5.20 3.12 15.53
N THR A 86 4.19 3.54 14.78
CA THR A 86 4.32 4.04 13.40
C THR A 86 4.57 5.55 13.35
N GLY A 87 4.82 6.20 14.49
CA GLY A 87 4.87 7.66 14.60
C GLY A 87 3.48 8.26 14.49
N ASP A 88 3.32 9.24 13.61
CA ASP A 88 2.02 9.87 13.33
C ASP A 88 1.22 9.13 12.24
N GLN A 89 1.79 8.07 11.66
CA GLN A 89 1.13 7.31 10.60
C GLN A 89 0.05 6.38 11.18
N PRO A 90 -1.07 6.20 10.49
CA PRO A 90 -2.06 5.21 10.88
C PRO A 90 -1.46 3.79 10.86
N ARG A 91 -2.16 2.84 11.49
CA ARG A 91 -1.76 1.45 11.46
C ARG A 91 -1.58 0.95 10.02
N PRO A 92 -0.64 0.02 9.76
CA PRO A 92 -0.47 -0.55 8.42
C PRO A 92 -1.75 -1.25 7.94
N VAL A 93 -2.00 -1.19 6.64
CA VAL A 93 -3.13 -1.93 6.04
C VAL A 93 -2.84 -3.42 6.07
N ARG A 94 -1.61 -3.78 5.70
CA ARG A 94 -1.16 -5.17 5.70
C ARG A 94 0.35 -5.27 5.85
N LEU A 95 0.78 -6.47 6.21
CA LEU A 95 2.18 -6.85 6.27
C LEU A 95 2.58 -7.50 4.93
N GLU A 96 3.68 -7.04 4.31
CA GLU A 96 4.20 -7.61 3.06
C GLU A 96 5.31 -8.61 3.31
N SER A 97 6.24 -8.28 4.22
CA SER A 97 7.27 -9.20 4.68
C SER A 97 7.63 -8.93 6.13
N CYS A 98 8.13 -9.96 6.77
CA CYS A 98 8.62 -9.92 8.12
C CYS A 98 9.92 -10.73 8.20
N ALA A 99 10.95 -10.19 8.83
CA ALA A 99 12.19 -10.88 9.09
C ALA A 99 12.68 -10.62 10.51
N LEU A 100 13.15 -11.67 11.16
CA LEU A 100 13.86 -11.55 12.43
C LEU A 100 15.31 -11.16 12.15
N ILE A 101 15.85 -10.25 12.94
CA ILE A 101 17.23 -9.79 12.78
C ILE A 101 18.10 -10.47 13.83
N LEU A 102 19.04 -11.24 13.35
CA LEU A 102 20.14 -11.75 14.16
C LEU A 102 21.33 -10.79 14.10
N ASN A 103 22.07 -10.74 15.20
CA ASN A 103 23.27 -9.93 15.32
C ASN A 103 23.06 -8.44 15.03
N PRO A 104 22.14 -7.73 15.73
CA PRO A 104 21.82 -6.33 15.47
C PRO A 104 22.99 -5.36 15.67
N SER A 105 24.04 -5.80 16.35
CA SER A 105 25.25 -5.01 16.63
C SER A 105 26.41 -5.25 15.64
N GLY A 106 26.22 -6.13 14.66
CA GLY A 106 27.24 -6.49 13.66
C GLY A 106 26.67 -6.55 12.26
N THR A 107 27.11 -7.54 11.48
CA THR A 107 26.49 -7.81 10.18
C THR A 107 25.07 -8.30 10.39
N LEU A 108 24.10 -7.55 9.94
CA LEU A 108 22.68 -7.91 10.05
C LEU A 108 22.39 -9.16 9.23
N VAL A 109 21.80 -10.16 9.86
CA VAL A 109 21.32 -11.37 9.20
C VAL A 109 19.81 -11.42 9.36
N ASP A 110 19.09 -11.30 8.25
CA ASP A 110 17.64 -11.36 8.22
C ASP A 110 17.19 -12.81 8.07
N ILE A 111 16.43 -13.31 9.04
CA ILE A 111 15.73 -14.60 8.94
C ILE A 111 14.30 -14.32 8.53
N PRO A 112 13.89 -14.67 7.31
CA PRO A 112 12.53 -14.44 6.86
C PRO A 112 11.53 -15.27 7.67
N MET A 113 10.41 -14.63 8.03
CA MET A 113 9.30 -15.28 8.73
C MET A 113 8.13 -15.48 7.75
N ASN A 114 7.35 -16.55 7.99
CA ASN A 114 6.15 -16.80 7.20
C ASN A 114 5.02 -15.90 7.68
N ILE A 115 4.39 -15.19 6.76
CA ILE A 115 3.16 -14.45 7.04
C ILE A 115 2.00 -15.42 6.89
N ARG A 116 1.20 -15.54 7.94
CA ARG A 116 0.07 -16.45 8.03
C ARG A 116 -1.25 -15.70 8.01
N ASP A 117 -2.31 -16.41 7.66
CA ASP A 117 -3.68 -15.96 7.64
C ASP A 117 -4.43 -16.29 8.95
N HIS A 118 -5.67 -15.80 9.04
CA HIS A 118 -6.53 -16.01 10.19
C HIS A 118 -6.84 -17.49 10.41
N ASP A 119 -7.08 -18.26 9.34
CA ASP A 119 -7.47 -19.67 9.43
C ASP A 119 -6.33 -20.50 10.04
N TRP A 120 -5.11 -20.23 9.61
CA TRP A 120 -3.92 -20.86 10.20
C TRP A 120 -3.81 -20.51 11.70
N TRP A 121 -4.01 -19.23 12.08
CA TRP A 121 -3.94 -18.81 13.49
C TRP A 121 -5.05 -19.45 14.33
N ALA A 122 -6.26 -19.58 13.79
CA ALA A 122 -7.38 -20.22 14.45
C ALA A 122 -7.11 -21.72 14.69
N ALA A 123 -6.41 -22.37 13.76
CA ALA A 123 -6.06 -23.80 13.86
C ALA A 123 -4.97 -24.12 14.88
N GLN A 124 -4.21 -23.12 15.36
CA GLN A 124 -3.16 -23.34 16.37
C GLN A 124 -3.77 -23.74 17.72
N GLN A 125 -3.50 -24.97 18.15
CA GLN A 125 -4.01 -25.48 19.44
C GLN A 125 -3.30 -24.87 20.64
N VAL A 126 -1.98 -24.61 20.52
CA VAL A 126 -1.17 -24.03 21.59
C VAL A 126 -0.58 -22.72 21.08
N LYS A 127 -1.17 -21.61 21.49
CA LYS A 127 -0.80 -20.26 21.03
C LYS A 127 0.35 -19.62 21.82
N GLU A 128 0.58 -20.13 23.05
CA GLU A 128 1.53 -19.54 24.01
C GLU A 128 2.89 -20.28 24.06
N ILE A 129 3.15 -21.17 23.11
CA ILE A 129 4.46 -21.81 23.02
C ILE A 129 5.53 -20.74 22.86
N GLN A 130 6.54 -20.78 23.72
CA GLN A 130 7.65 -19.84 23.71
C GLN A 130 8.91 -20.45 23.14
N THR A 131 9.61 -19.71 22.29
CA THR A 131 10.95 -20.05 21.80
C THR A 131 11.80 -18.79 21.62
N ASN A 132 13.11 -18.98 21.40
CA ASN A 132 13.99 -17.86 21.07
C ASN A 132 13.67 -17.25 19.70
N ILE A 133 13.34 -18.08 18.71
CA ILE A 133 13.22 -17.65 17.31
C ILE A 133 11.79 -17.93 16.84
N PRO A 134 10.95 -16.90 16.68
CA PRO A 134 9.66 -17.04 16.03
C PRO A 134 9.83 -17.33 14.53
N THR A 135 8.98 -18.17 13.98
CA THR A 135 9.02 -18.59 12.56
C THR A 135 7.89 -18.05 11.73
N ASP A 136 6.77 -17.73 12.39
CA ASP A 136 5.54 -17.33 11.74
C ASP A 136 4.99 -16.05 12.39
N VAL A 137 4.30 -15.23 11.60
CA VAL A 137 3.63 -14.02 12.05
C VAL A 137 2.23 -13.96 11.44
N TYR A 138 1.26 -13.66 12.27
CA TYR A 138 -0.10 -13.35 11.85
C TYR A 138 -0.41 -11.89 12.18
N TYR A 139 -0.89 -11.13 11.19
CA TYR A 139 -1.33 -9.76 11.36
C TYR A 139 -2.84 -9.66 11.31
N ASP A 140 -3.42 -9.19 12.41
CA ASP A 140 -4.85 -8.89 12.51
C ASP A 140 -5.06 -7.38 12.41
N PRO A 141 -5.71 -6.87 11.34
CA PRO A 141 -5.91 -5.45 11.12
C PRO A 141 -7.05 -4.86 11.97
N THR A 142 -7.02 -5.07 13.28
CA THR A 142 -7.95 -4.46 14.22
C THR A 142 -7.85 -2.93 14.26
N SER A 143 -8.90 -2.24 14.68
CA SER A 143 -8.94 -0.78 14.81
C SER A 143 -9.11 -0.39 16.28
N PRO A 144 -8.44 0.64 16.77
CA PRO A 144 -7.56 1.60 16.08
C PRO A 144 -6.12 1.12 15.92
N LEU A 145 -5.70 0.09 16.64
CA LEU A 145 -4.38 -0.54 16.56
C LEU A 145 -4.48 -1.88 15.84
N GLY A 146 -3.47 -2.21 15.04
CA GLY A 146 -3.31 -3.55 14.49
C GLY A 146 -2.65 -4.47 15.51
N SER A 147 -2.93 -5.78 15.44
CA SER A 147 -2.36 -6.80 16.32
C SER A 147 -1.46 -7.74 15.55
N LEU A 148 -0.25 -7.96 16.05
CA LEU A 148 0.76 -8.86 15.47
C LEU A 148 0.99 -10.02 16.42
N TYR A 149 0.72 -11.21 15.95
CA TYR A 149 0.94 -12.46 16.68
C TYR A 149 2.16 -13.18 16.12
N PHE A 150 3.21 -13.25 16.91
CA PHE A 150 4.41 -14.00 16.57
C PHE A 150 4.29 -15.42 17.13
N TRP A 151 4.57 -16.41 16.33
CA TRP A 151 4.48 -17.80 16.74
C TRP A 151 5.72 -18.60 16.31
N PRO A 152 6.33 -19.34 17.23
CA PRO A 152 6.11 -19.30 18.69
C PRO A 152 6.41 -17.93 19.30
N VAL A 153 5.85 -17.66 20.48
CA VAL A 153 6.04 -16.39 21.19
C VAL A 153 7.50 -16.20 21.55
N PRO A 154 8.14 -15.07 21.20
CA PRO A 154 9.55 -14.85 21.53
C PRO A 154 9.75 -14.74 23.05
N ASN A 155 10.71 -15.46 23.60
CA ASN A 155 11.07 -15.40 25.02
C ASN A 155 12.26 -14.48 25.30
N ALA A 156 12.88 -13.91 24.27
CA ALA A 156 14.00 -12.99 24.38
C ALA A 156 13.72 -11.71 23.58
N GLN A 157 14.38 -10.64 23.97
CA GLN A 157 14.33 -9.38 23.24
C GLN A 157 15.11 -9.51 21.93
N MET A 158 14.42 -9.35 20.82
CA MET A 158 14.97 -9.44 19.47
C MET A 158 14.47 -8.31 18.61
N GLN A 159 15.18 -7.99 17.53
CA GLN A 159 14.70 -7.04 16.55
C GLN A 159 14.00 -7.74 15.40
N VAL A 160 12.93 -7.14 14.92
CA VAL A 160 12.16 -7.57 13.77
C VAL A 160 12.10 -6.45 12.76
N ARG A 161 12.31 -6.78 11.49
CA ARG A 161 12.09 -5.88 10.36
C ARG A 161 10.75 -6.18 9.74
N LEU A 162 9.87 -5.18 9.77
CA LEU A 162 8.58 -5.26 9.11
C LEU A 162 8.61 -4.44 7.82
N GLN A 163 8.15 -5.05 6.74
CA GLN A 163 7.79 -4.34 5.53
C GLN A 163 6.28 -4.22 5.49
N THR A 164 5.80 -3.01 5.66
CA THR A 164 4.37 -2.73 5.80
C THR A 164 3.88 -1.82 4.68
N TRP A 165 2.62 -2.03 4.30
CA TRP A 165 1.89 -1.10 3.46
C TRP A 165 1.29 -0.02 4.32
N GLN A 166 1.71 1.22 4.09
CA GLN A 166 1.17 2.37 4.80
C GLN A 166 0.13 3.09 3.96
N THR A 167 -0.89 3.58 4.62
CA THR A 167 -1.87 4.48 4.00
C THR A 167 -1.30 5.87 3.85
N VAL A 168 -1.79 6.63 2.89
CA VAL A 168 -1.53 8.07 2.82
C VAL A 168 -2.39 8.76 3.85
N GLN A 169 -1.80 9.68 4.59
CA GLN A 169 -2.56 10.51 5.54
C GLN A 169 -3.54 11.41 4.79
N GLN A 170 -4.69 11.65 5.44
CA GLN A 170 -5.59 12.72 5.03
C GLN A 170 -4.91 14.07 5.19
N PHE A 171 -5.27 15.01 4.33
CA PHE A 171 -4.83 16.38 4.45
C PHE A 171 -5.44 17.01 5.70
N GLN A 172 -4.60 17.65 6.52
CA GLN A 172 -5.02 18.35 7.73
C GLN A 172 -5.28 19.84 7.46
N ALA A 173 -4.54 20.43 6.53
CA ALA A 173 -4.67 21.81 6.13
C ALA A 173 -4.71 22.00 4.61
N ILE A 174 -5.32 23.09 4.18
CA ILE A 174 -5.43 23.45 2.75
C ILE A 174 -4.04 23.69 2.13
N ASN A 175 -3.10 24.17 2.93
CA ASN A 175 -1.74 24.46 2.49
C ASN A 175 -0.77 23.30 2.67
N ASP A 176 -1.28 22.08 2.96
CA ASP A 176 -0.42 20.92 3.08
C ASP A 176 0.33 20.67 1.76
N PRO A 177 1.65 20.45 1.83
CA PRO A 177 2.46 20.25 0.64
C PRO A 177 2.17 18.89 0.00
N ILE A 178 1.98 18.88 -1.31
CA ILE A 178 1.83 17.67 -2.10
C ILE A 178 3.10 17.42 -2.90
N GLY A 179 3.85 16.40 -2.54
CA GLY A 179 4.96 15.94 -3.37
C GLY A 179 6.21 16.81 -3.34
N GLY A 180 6.57 17.36 -2.18
CA GLY A 180 7.89 17.95 -1.97
C GLY A 180 9.01 16.88 -1.94
N PRO A 181 10.27 17.23 -2.28
CA PRO A 181 11.38 16.29 -2.17
C PRO A 181 11.57 15.92 -0.69
N ALA A 182 11.42 14.65 -0.37
CA ALA A 182 11.78 14.03 0.91
C ALA A 182 10.99 14.47 2.18
N GLY A 183 9.72 14.89 2.04
CA GLY A 183 8.83 15.09 3.19
C GLY A 183 7.80 13.95 3.34
N PRO A 184 7.18 13.77 4.53
CA PRO A 184 6.00 12.93 4.68
C PRO A 184 4.90 13.53 3.81
N GLY A 185 4.55 12.89 2.69
CA GLY A 185 3.57 13.38 1.72
C GLY A 185 4.09 13.53 0.29
N SER A 186 5.36 13.19 0.03
CA SER A 186 5.88 13.18 -1.35
C SER A 186 5.18 12.11 -2.18
N TRP A 187 4.29 12.52 -3.04
CA TRP A 187 3.64 11.61 -3.98
C TRP A 187 4.56 11.25 -5.15
N PRO A 188 4.55 9.99 -5.60
CA PRO A 188 5.24 9.59 -6.80
C PRO A 188 4.80 10.38 -8.04
N GLN A 189 5.63 10.42 -9.07
CA GLN A 189 5.28 11.08 -10.32
C GLN A 189 4.01 10.48 -10.93
N GLY A 190 3.15 11.35 -11.47
CA GLY A 190 1.86 10.97 -12.05
C GLY A 190 0.68 11.01 -11.07
N TYR A 191 0.91 10.87 -9.77
CA TYR A 191 -0.19 10.90 -8.78
C TYR A 191 -0.89 12.25 -8.71
N ARG A 192 -0.14 13.34 -8.79
CA ARG A 192 -0.72 14.69 -8.76
C ARG A 192 -1.73 14.89 -9.88
N ASN A 193 -1.35 14.56 -11.11
CA ASN A 193 -2.24 14.69 -12.26
C ASN A 193 -3.49 13.80 -12.11
N ALA A 194 -3.31 12.55 -11.69
CA ALA A 194 -4.42 11.66 -11.43
C ALA A 194 -5.36 12.17 -10.32
N PHE A 195 -4.79 12.79 -9.28
CA PHE A 195 -5.55 13.36 -8.18
C PHE A 195 -6.37 14.57 -8.65
N VAL A 196 -5.75 15.53 -9.33
CA VAL A 196 -6.42 16.75 -9.84
C VAL A 196 -7.57 16.38 -10.76
N LEU A 197 -7.34 15.52 -11.76
CA LEU A 197 -8.38 15.13 -12.71
C LEU A 197 -9.50 14.32 -12.04
N THR A 198 -9.18 13.45 -11.10
CA THR A 198 -10.19 12.67 -10.37
C THR A 198 -10.98 13.57 -9.40
N LEU A 199 -10.32 14.52 -8.76
CA LEU A 199 -10.98 15.51 -7.92
C LEU A 199 -11.92 16.39 -8.75
N ALA A 200 -11.50 16.83 -9.93
CA ALA A 200 -12.34 17.57 -10.88
C ALA A 200 -13.61 16.77 -11.25
N GLU A 201 -13.47 15.48 -11.60
CA GLU A 201 -14.63 14.61 -11.85
C GLU A 201 -15.56 14.51 -10.62
N LEU A 202 -15.00 14.41 -9.41
CA LEU A 202 -15.77 14.29 -8.16
C LEU A 202 -16.49 15.59 -7.78
N LEU A 203 -15.97 16.75 -8.18
CA LEU A 203 -16.57 18.05 -7.92
C LEU A 203 -17.74 18.36 -8.87
N CYS A 204 -17.74 17.83 -10.10
CA CYS A 204 -18.76 18.10 -11.11
C CYS A 204 -20.21 17.94 -10.62
N PRO A 205 -20.61 16.83 -9.94
CA PRO A 205 -21.99 16.66 -9.50
C PRO A 205 -22.44 17.70 -8.47
N GLY A 206 -21.54 18.09 -7.55
CA GLY A 206 -21.85 19.10 -6.54
C GLY A 206 -21.96 20.52 -7.11
N ALA A 207 -21.23 20.78 -8.19
CA ALA A 207 -21.31 22.03 -8.95
C ALA A 207 -22.43 22.05 -10.00
N GLN A 208 -23.19 20.97 -10.13
CA GLN A 208 -24.23 20.78 -11.16
C GLN A 208 -23.69 20.90 -12.61
N ILE A 209 -22.42 20.54 -12.81
CA ILE A 209 -21.75 20.55 -14.10
C ILE A 209 -21.64 19.11 -14.60
N THR A 210 -21.94 18.90 -15.89
CA THR A 210 -21.69 17.61 -16.52
C THR A 210 -20.21 17.52 -16.90
N PRO A 211 -19.45 16.49 -16.45
CA PRO A 211 -18.06 16.36 -16.80
C PRO A 211 -17.90 16.19 -18.31
N SER A 212 -16.92 16.87 -18.90
CA SER A 212 -16.63 16.71 -20.33
C SER A 212 -16.05 15.31 -20.60
N GLN A 213 -16.33 14.76 -21.77
CA GLN A 213 -15.76 13.44 -22.17
C GLN A 213 -14.24 13.46 -22.17
N THR A 214 -13.63 14.60 -22.52
CA THR A 214 -12.18 14.79 -22.50
C THR A 214 -11.63 14.71 -21.08
N LEU A 215 -12.28 15.34 -20.08
CA LEU A 215 -11.88 15.26 -18.67
C LEU A 215 -11.96 13.82 -18.16
N VAL A 216 -13.07 13.13 -18.43
CA VAL A 216 -13.25 11.73 -18.01
C VAL A 216 -12.21 10.81 -18.65
N ALA A 217 -11.93 10.97 -19.95
CA ALA A 217 -10.91 10.16 -20.63
C ALA A 217 -9.49 10.43 -20.07
N ALA A 218 -9.15 11.71 -19.84
CA ALA A 218 -7.88 12.09 -19.25
C ALA A 218 -7.73 11.57 -17.82
N GLY A 219 -8.78 11.64 -17.01
CA GLY A 219 -8.82 11.10 -15.65
C GLY A 219 -8.66 9.57 -15.63
N GLN A 220 -9.32 8.86 -16.53
CA GLN A 220 -9.17 7.40 -16.68
C GLN A 220 -7.74 7.04 -17.08
N GLN A 221 -7.14 7.73 -18.03
CA GLN A 221 -5.77 7.51 -18.46
C GLN A 221 -4.77 7.79 -17.33
N ALA A 222 -4.94 8.88 -16.60
CA ALA A 222 -4.08 9.24 -15.47
C ALA A 222 -4.16 8.19 -14.34
N ARG A 223 -5.38 7.74 -14.00
CA ARG A 223 -5.59 6.66 -13.02
C ARG A 223 -4.96 5.34 -13.49
N ALA A 224 -5.11 4.99 -14.75
CA ALA A 224 -4.52 3.78 -15.31
C ALA A 224 -2.98 3.80 -15.26
N ALA A 225 -2.36 4.96 -15.50
CA ALA A 225 -0.91 5.13 -15.40
C ALA A 225 -0.41 4.92 -13.96
N VAL A 226 -1.09 5.51 -12.97
CA VAL A 226 -0.78 5.32 -11.55
C VAL A 226 -0.96 3.86 -11.15
N PHE A 227 -2.02 3.24 -11.61
CA PHE A 227 -2.33 1.84 -11.35
C PHE A 227 -1.27 0.88 -11.92
N GLY A 228 -0.82 1.14 -13.14
CA GLY A 228 0.25 0.36 -13.76
C GLY A 228 1.56 0.43 -12.99
N ASN A 229 1.90 1.59 -12.47
CA ASN A 229 3.12 1.79 -11.67
C ASN A 229 3.06 1.07 -10.31
N ASN A 230 1.85 0.90 -9.75
CA ASN A 230 1.64 0.21 -8.48
C ASN A 230 1.31 -1.28 -8.64
N ALA A 231 1.11 -1.74 -9.86
CA ALA A 231 0.96 -3.16 -10.10
C ALA A 231 2.20 -3.88 -9.57
N LYS A 232 1.99 -4.82 -8.65
CA LYS A 232 3.08 -5.66 -8.15
C LYS A 232 3.79 -6.25 -9.36
N SER A 233 5.09 -6.06 -9.44
CA SER A 233 5.91 -6.93 -10.28
C SER A 233 5.47 -8.36 -9.99
N PRO A 234 5.01 -9.10 -10.99
CA PRO A 234 4.61 -10.48 -10.77
C PRO A 234 5.79 -11.13 -10.06
N ARG A 235 5.60 -11.64 -8.84
CA ARG A 235 6.61 -12.49 -8.22
C ARG A 235 6.88 -13.56 -9.26
N MET A 236 8.01 -13.49 -9.92
CA MET A 236 8.54 -14.64 -10.63
C MET A 236 8.61 -15.71 -9.56
N GLY A 237 7.64 -16.62 -9.59
CA GLY A 237 7.72 -17.77 -8.72
C GLY A 237 9.09 -18.37 -8.98
N THR A 238 9.85 -18.60 -7.94
CA THR A 238 11.08 -19.39 -7.95
C THR A 238 10.75 -20.84 -8.34
N ARG A 239 10.00 -21.00 -9.40
CA ARG A 239 9.81 -22.30 -10.03
C ARG A 239 10.94 -22.40 -11.01
N ASP A 240 11.81 -23.31 -10.65
CA ASP A 240 12.86 -23.78 -11.54
C ASP A 240 12.25 -23.96 -12.93
N SER A 241 12.64 -23.10 -13.86
CA SER A 241 12.10 -23.09 -15.22
C SER A 241 12.44 -24.38 -16.01
N GLY A 242 13.19 -25.28 -15.36
CA GLY A 242 13.57 -26.56 -15.92
C GLY A 242 12.68 -27.76 -15.50
N MET A 243 11.75 -27.59 -14.56
CA MET A 243 10.87 -28.69 -14.18
C MET A 243 9.50 -28.57 -14.86
N PRO A 244 9.10 -29.56 -15.67
CA PRO A 244 7.76 -29.60 -16.22
C PRO A 244 6.74 -29.68 -15.10
N MET A 245 5.82 -28.73 -15.07
CA MET A 245 4.73 -28.65 -14.12
C MET A 245 3.82 -29.86 -14.25
N ALA A 246 3.93 -30.83 -13.38
CA ALA A 246 2.90 -31.84 -13.20
C ALA A 246 1.63 -31.14 -12.69
N GLY A 247 0.63 -31.00 -13.56
CA GLY A 247 -0.73 -30.69 -13.15
C GLY A 247 -1.36 -29.38 -13.58
N ARG A 248 -0.70 -28.52 -14.36
CA ARG A 248 -1.40 -27.35 -14.94
C ARG A 248 -1.35 -27.40 -16.47
N ARG A 249 -2.41 -27.89 -17.05
CA ARG A 249 -2.70 -27.73 -18.48
C ARG A 249 -2.96 -26.24 -18.76
N THR A 250 -1.91 -25.48 -19.01
CA THR A 250 -2.00 -24.24 -19.76
C THR A 250 -1.61 -24.59 -21.18
N GLY A 251 -2.61 -24.66 -22.02
CA GLY A 251 -2.57 -25.31 -23.30
C GLY A 251 -1.65 -24.73 -24.38
N THR A 252 -0.35 -24.65 -24.16
CA THR A 252 0.57 -24.43 -25.28
C THR A 252 2.00 -24.97 -25.07
N ILE A 253 2.45 -25.18 -23.83
CA ILE A 253 3.83 -25.65 -23.58
C ILE A 253 3.86 -27.06 -23.01
N GLY A 254 2.75 -27.57 -22.46
CA GLY A 254 2.66 -28.94 -21.93
C GLY A 254 2.47 -30.02 -22.96
N ASP A 255 2.14 -29.66 -24.19
CA ASP A 255 1.84 -30.62 -25.27
C ASP A 255 3.01 -30.86 -26.24
N PHE A 256 4.19 -30.27 -25.97
CA PHE A 256 5.35 -30.46 -26.79
C PHE A 256 6.22 -31.59 -26.25
N ASN A 257 6.22 -32.72 -26.96
CA ASN A 257 7.14 -33.84 -26.65
C ASN A 257 8.53 -33.55 -27.24
N TRP A 258 9.44 -33.08 -26.40
CA TRP A 258 10.80 -32.75 -26.81
C TRP A 258 11.62 -33.93 -27.32
N MET A 259 11.25 -35.19 -26.99
CA MET A 259 11.95 -36.38 -27.48
C MET A 259 11.58 -36.73 -28.92
N THR A 260 10.37 -36.39 -29.33
CA THR A 260 9.88 -36.75 -30.67
C THR A 260 9.67 -35.55 -31.58
N GLY A 261 9.84 -34.32 -31.05
CA GLY A 261 9.65 -33.08 -31.84
C GLY A 261 8.24 -32.83 -32.33
N GLY A 262 7.25 -33.60 -31.88
CA GLY A 262 5.88 -33.56 -32.33
C GLY A 262 4.87 -33.32 -31.20
N ARG A 263 3.68 -32.86 -31.58
CA ARG A 263 2.55 -32.76 -30.66
C ARG A 263 1.99 -34.15 -30.39
N PRO A 264 1.72 -34.55 -29.14
CA PRO A 264 1.03 -35.79 -28.84
C PRO A 264 -0.41 -35.70 -29.38
N GLY A 265 -0.76 -36.55 -30.31
CA GLY A 265 -2.13 -36.72 -30.78
C GLY A 265 -2.47 -36.20 -32.19
N GLY A 266 -1.48 -35.86 -33.02
CA GLY A 266 -1.74 -35.65 -34.46
C GLY A 266 -2.01 -36.99 -35.16
N PRO A 267 -2.98 -37.09 -36.13
CA PRO A 267 -3.17 -38.29 -36.90
C PRO A 267 -1.90 -38.61 -37.70
N PRO A 268 -1.56 -39.89 -37.89
CA PRO A 268 -0.44 -40.25 -38.74
C PRO A 268 -0.78 -39.88 -40.21
N GLU A 269 0.15 -39.22 -40.87
CA GLU A 269 0.11 -39.00 -42.30
C GLU A 269 0.37 -40.32 -43.06
#